data_6adac261edd67e0c1980e8083faad335
#
_entry.id   6adac261edd67e0c1980e8083faad335
#
_cell.length_a   1.000
_cell.length_b   1.000
_cell.length_c   1.000
_cell.angle_alpha   90.00
_cell.angle_beta   90.00
_cell.angle_gamma   90.00
#
_symmetry.space_group_name_H-M   'P 1'
#
loop_
_entity.id
_entity.type
_entity.pdbx_description
1 polymer ?
#
loop_
_entity_poly.entity_id
_entity_poly.type
_entity_poly.pdbx_seq_one_letter_code
_entity_poly.pdbx_strand_id
1 'polypeptide(L)'
;MARARCGQRFFSPPESSFQFGLLAHDAGFKEPPHYHKSVTRLIDDLQQMFVVQRGVVAVELYSDDGELLREVILKAGDAIVLIHGIHAIRVIEDMQCISVKQGPFLGLENDKVFIDFKK
;
A
#
# COMPACT_ATOMS: atom_id res chain seq x y z
N MET A 1 -2.43 -5.76 -20.39
CA MET A 1 -3.10 -5.88 -19.08
C MET A 1 -4.57 -6.16 -19.29
N ALA A 2 -5.10 -7.19 -18.65
CA ALA A 2 -6.51 -7.50 -18.77
C ALA A 2 -7.36 -6.39 -18.14
N ARG A 3 -8.44 -6.00 -18.83
CA ARG A 3 -9.38 -5.00 -18.31
C ARG A 3 -10.10 -5.59 -17.09
N ALA A 4 -10.20 -4.82 -16.01
CA ALA A 4 -10.97 -5.23 -14.85
C ALA A 4 -12.46 -5.34 -15.22
N ARG A 5 -13.17 -6.30 -14.62
CA ARG A 5 -14.62 -6.41 -14.77
C ARG A 5 -15.27 -5.19 -14.12
N CYS A 6 -16.41 -4.74 -14.66
CA CYS A 6 -17.19 -3.68 -14.05
C CYS A 6 -17.58 -4.02 -12.62
N GLY A 7 -17.52 -3.03 -11.74
CA GLY A 7 -17.89 -3.15 -10.33
C GLY A 7 -16.71 -2.95 -9.40
N GLN A 8 -16.89 -3.41 -8.18
CA GLN A 8 -15.88 -3.32 -7.13
C GLN A 8 -15.39 -4.71 -6.76
N ARG A 9 -14.09 -4.82 -6.58
CA ARG A 9 -13.50 -6.04 -6.05
C ARG A 9 -12.44 -5.67 -5.01
N PHE A 10 -12.70 -6.02 -3.75
CA PHE A 10 -11.76 -5.81 -2.67
C PHE A 10 -10.91 -7.06 -2.46
N PHE A 11 -9.62 -6.84 -2.22
CA PHE A 11 -8.64 -7.90 -1.98
C PHE A 11 -8.34 -8.08 -0.50
N SER A 12 -8.71 -7.09 0.32
CA SER A 12 -8.49 -7.11 1.75
C SER A 12 -9.66 -7.78 2.48
N PRO A 13 -9.39 -8.50 3.60
CA PRO A 13 -10.48 -8.96 4.46
C PRO A 13 -11.28 -7.78 5.03
N PRO A 14 -12.60 -7.95 5.27
CA PRO A 14 -13.42 -6.85 5.79
C PRO A 14 -12.94 -6.25 7.10
N GLU A 15 -12.25 -7.04 7.92
CA GLU A 15 -11.74 -6.63 9.22
C GLU A 15 -10.42 -5.85 9.14
N SER A 16 -9.78 -5.80 7.99
CA SER A 16 -8.51 -5.08 7.81
C SER A 16 -8.71 -3.57 7.97
N SER A 17 -7.73 -2.92 8.56
CA SER A 17 -7.77 -1.46 8.78
C SER A 17 -7.67 -0.67 7.47
N PHE A 18 -7.01 -1.22 6.43
CA PHE A 18 -7.11 -0.74 5.07
C PHE A 18 -8.01 -1.65 4.26
N GLN A 19 -8.90 -1.03 3.48
CA GLN A 19 -9.66 -1.74 2.47
C GLN A 19 -9.07 -1.41 1.11
N PHE A 20 -8.60 -2.44 0.43
CA PHE A 20 -7.88 -2.32 -0.83
C PHE A 20 -8.61 -3.08 -1.91
N GLY A 21 -8.88 -2.42 -3.02
CA GLY A 21 -9.60 -3.05 -4.11
C GLY A 21 -9.51 -2.29 -5.42
N LEU A 22 -10.15 -2.81 -6.42
CA LEU A 22 -10.28 -2.20 -7.74
C LEU A 22 -11.72 -1.79 -7.98
N LEU A 23 -11.86 -0.62 -8.59
CA LEU A 23 -13.13 -0.09 -9.06
C LEU A 23 -13.05 0.05 -10.58
N ALA A 24 -14.02 -0.51 -11.29
CA ALA A 24 -14.09 -0.39 -12.73
C ALA A 24 -15.55 -0.16 -13.12
N HIS A 25 -15.83 0.93 -13.83
CA HIS A 25 -17.15 1.30 -14.27
C HIS A 25 -17.10 1.89 -15.67
N ASP A 26 -18.15 1.68 -16.44
CA ASP A 26 -18.28 2.28 -17.74
C ASP A 26 -18.66 3.76 -17.63
N ALA A 27 -18.40 4.52 -18.69
CA ALA A 27 -18.78 5.92 -18.77
C ALA A 27 -20.29 6.07 -18.53
N GLY A 28 -20.66 7.08 -17.77
CA GLY A 28 -22.06 7.34 -17.41
C GLY A 28 -22.49 6.73 -16.09
N PHE A 29 -21.73 5.80 -15.54
CA PHE A 29 -22.01 5.31 -14.19
C PHE A 29 -21.90 6.45 -13.19
N LYS A 30 -22.87 6.52 -12.28
CA LYS A 30 -22.86 7.52 -11.20
C LYS A 30 -23.20 6.83 -9.89
N GLU A 31 -22.27 6.88 -8.96
CA GLU A 31 -22.57 6.51 -7.58
C GLU A 31 -23.39 7.63 -6.94
N PRO A 32 -24.51 7.34 -6.26
CA PRO A 32 -25.28 8.40 -5.61
C PRO A 32 -24.42 9.17 -4.58
N PRO A 33 -24.68 10.49 -4.43
CA PRO A 33 -23.99 11.27 -3.40
C PRO A 33 -24.16 10.64 -2.02
N HIS A 34 -23.08 10.53 -1.27
CA HIS A 34 -23.08 9.90 0.05
C HIS A 34 -21.96 10.45 0.92
N TYR A 35 -22.02 10.13 2.19
CA TYR A 35 -20.94 10.35 3.14
C TYR A 35 -20.78 9.09 3.98
N HIS A 36 -19.58 8.94 4.56
CA HIS A 36 -19.30 7.80 5.42
C HIS A 36 -19.60 8.15 6.87
N LYS A 37 -20.25 7.22 7.58
CA LYS A 37 -20.57 7.41 9.00
C LYS A 37 -19.29 7.51 9.82
N SER A 38 -19.31 8.40 10.80
CA SER A 38 -18.21 8.50 11.76
C SER A 38 -18.22 7.26 12.68
N VAL A 39 -17.10 6.56 12.69
CA VAL A 39 -16.91 5.37 13.53
C VAL A 39 -15.51 5.45 14.12
N THR A 40 -15.41 5.20 15.43
CA THR A 40 -14.10 5.09 16.07
C THR A 40 -13.42 3.80 15.60
N ARG A 41 -12.19 3.94 15.13
CA ARG A 41 -11.38 2.83 14.68
C ARG A 41 -10.10 2.77 15.49
N LEU A 42 -9.80 1.59 16.00
CA LEU A 42 -8.53 1.33 16.66
C LEU A 42 -7.58 0.74 15.63
N ILE A 43 -6.45 1.41 15.42
CA ILE A 43 -5.42 0.99 14.47
C ILE A 43 -4.13 0.84 15.26
N ASP A 44 -3.66 -0.39 15.39
CA ASP A 44 -2.42 -0.73 16.08
C ASP A 44 -1.33 -1.22 15.12
N ASP A 45 -1.69 -1.49 13.87
CA ASP A 45 -0.76 -1.81 12.79
C ASP A 45 -0.89 -0.77 11.68
N LEU A 46 0.20 -0.13 11.32
CA LEU A 46 0.18 0.85 10.24
C LEU A 46 0.36 0.14 8.90
N GLN A 47 -0.63 0.29 8.05
CA GLN A 47 -0.59 -0.21 6.67
C GLN A 47 -0.29 0.95 5.72
N GLN A 48 0.39 0.64 4.64
CA GLN A 48 0.84 1.63 3.68
C GLN A 48 0.69 1.08 2.26
N MET A 49 0.35 1.97 1.34
CA MET A 49 0.21 1.63 -0.07
C MET A 49 1.09 2.54 -0.90
N PHE A 50 1.77 1.96 -1.89
CA PHE A 50 2.48 2.71 -2.92
C PHE A 50 1.87 2.44 -4.28
N VAL A 51 1.69 3.50 -5.06
CA VAL A 51 1.31 3.39 -6.48
C VAL A 51 2.43 4.04 -7.28
N VAL A 52 3.07 3.26 -8.15
CA VAL A 52 4.16 3.76 -8.97
C VAL A 52 3.59 4.51 -10.16
N GLN A 53 3.94 5.78 -10.29
CA GLN A 53 3.55 6.62 -11.42
C GLN A 53 4.62 6.64 -12.50
N ARG A 54 5.89 6.57 -12.10
CA ARG A 54 7.03 6.65 -13.00
C ARG A 54 8.21 5.91 -12.38
N GLY A 55 9.03 5.31 -13.25
CA GLY A 55 10.25 4.65 -12.84
C GLY A 55 10.07 3.21 -12.45
N VAL A 56 11.09 2.66 -11.82
CA VAL A 56 11.13 1.27 -11.38
C VAL A 56 11.68 1.21 -9.96
N VAL A 57 10.98 0.48 -9.08
CA VAL A 57 11.40 0.29 -7.70
C VAL A 57 11.39 -1.19 -7.34
N ALA A 58 12.28 -1.57 -6.44
CA ALA A 58 12.28 -2.86 -5.79
C ALA A 58 11.80 -2.69 -4.36
N VAL A 59 10.79 -3.46 -3.96
CA VAL A 59 10.36 -3.55 -2.58
C VAL A 59 10.93 -4.82 -2.01
N GLU A 60 11.73 -4.69 -0.98
CA GLU A 60 12.37 -5.81 -0.31
C GLU A 60 11.59 -6.16 0.95
N LEU A 61 11.20 -7.42 1.08
CA LEU A 61 10.43 -7.92 2.22
C LEU A 61 11.30 -8.85 3.05
N TYR A 62 11.37 -8.58 4.34
CA TYR A 62 12.25 -9.29 5.26
C TYR A 62 11.46 -10.01 6.35
N SER A 63 12.02 -11.12 6.83
CA SER A 63 11.55 -11.76 8.06
C SER A 63 11.97 -10.92 9.27
N ASP A 64 11.37 -11.22 10.43
CA ASP A 64 11.75 -10.57 11.69
C ASP A 64 13.21 -10.81 12.06
N ASP A 65 13.80 -11.91 11.59
CA ASP A 65 15.21 -12.25 11.79
C ASP A 65 16.16 -11.54 10.81
N GLY A 66 15.62 -10.77 9.86
CA GLY A 66 16.42 -10.01 8.91
C GLY A 66 16.77 -10.76 7.63
N GLU A 67 16.15 -11.88 7.37
CA GLU A 67 16.33 -12.60 6.11
C GLU A 67 15.47 -12.00 5.01
N LEU A 68 16.06 -11.80 3.84
CA LEU A 68 15.32 -11.35 2.66
C LEU A 68 14.40 -12.49 2.20
N LEU A 69 13.08 -12.29 2.33
CA LEU A 69 12.08 -13.26 1.92
C LEU A 69 11.73 -13.12 0.45
N ARG A 70 11.62 -11.89 -0.01
CA ARG A 70 11.20 -11.62 -1.39
C ARG A 70 11.57 -10.20 -1.79
N GLU A 71 11.89 -10.05 -3.06
CA GLU A 71 12.03 -8.76 -3.73
C GLU A 71 10.94 -8.65 -4.79
N VAL A 72 10.17 -7.56 -4.74
CA VAL A 72 9.09 -7.31 -5.70
C VAL A 72 9.46 -6.10 -6.53
N ILE A 73 9.49 -6.26 -7.86
CA ILE A 73 9.78 -5.18 -8.78
C ILE A 73 8.46 -4.55 -9.23
N LEU A 74 8.37 -3.24 -9.06
CA LEU A 74 7.20 -2.44 -9.43
C LEU A 74 7.59 -1.40 -10.47
N LYS A 75 6.73 -1.20 -11.43
CA LYS A 75 6.86 -0.19 -12.49
C LYS A 75 5.56 0.61 -12.62
N ALA A 76 5.58 1.63 -13.48
CA ALA A 76 4.43 2.53 -13.64
C ALA A 76 3.12 1.77 -13.79
N GLY A 77 2.14 2.13 -13.00
CA GLY A 77 0.82 1.48 -12.93
C GLY A 77 0.70 0.38 -11.89
N ASP A 78 1.81 -0.08 -11.32
CA ASP A 78 1.78 -1.10 -10.27
C ASP A 78 1.54 -0.47 -8.90
N ALA A 79 0.88 -1.22 -8.03
CA ALA A 79 0.62 -0.83 -6.66
C ALA A 79 0.94 -1.98 -5.70
N ILE A 80 1.34 -1.63 -4.49
CA ILE A 80 1.58 -2.59 -3.42
C ILE A 80 0.99 -2.06 -2.12
N VAL A 81 0.38 -2.94 -1.34
CA VAL A 81 -0.04 -2.64 0.03
C VAL A 81 0.85 -3.41 0.99
N LEU A 82 1.49 -2.67 1.88
CA LEU A 82 2.33 -3.24 2.94
C LEU A 82 1.48 -3.34 4.21
N ILE A 83 1.18 -4.57 4.61
CA ILE A 83 0.26 -4.85 5.70
C ILE A 83 0.99 -4.98 7.01
N HIS A 84 2.09 -5.73 7.02
CA HIS A 84 2.84 -6.04 8.22
C HIS A 84 4.26 -6.48 7.84
N GLY A 85 5.22 -6.22 8.72
CA GLY A 85 6.56 -6.72 8.59
C GLY A 85 7.59 -5.69 8.14
N ILE A 86 8.81 -6.15 8.05
CA ILE A 86 9.97 -5.31 7.71
C ILE A 86 10.09 -5.21 6.20
N HIS A 87 10.23 -4.01 5.72
CA HIS A 87 10.38 -3.75 4.29
C HIS A 87 11.37 -2.63 4.02
N ALA A 88 11.91 -2.62 2.82
CA ALA A 88 12.75 -1.55 2.31
C ALA A 88 12.38 -1.25 0.86
N ILE A 89 12.68 -0.06 0.43
CA ILE A 89 12.43 0.37 -0.96
C ILE A 89 13.77 0.79 -1.56
N ARG A 90 14.08 0.20 -2.71
CA ARG A 90 15.27 0.53 -3.48
C ARG A 90 14.86 1.03 -4.85
N VAL A 91 15.29 2.23 -5.20
CA VAL A 91 14.97 2.84 -6.50
C VAL A 91 15.93 2.31 -7.55
N ILE A 92 15.39 1.70 -8.61
CA ILE A 92 16.18 1.16 -9.73
C ILE A 92 16.28 2.20 -10.84
N GLU A 93 15.16 2.81 -11.20
CA GLU A 93 15.09 3.95 -12.13
C GLU A 93 14.37 5.10 -11.43
N ASP A 94 14.75 6.33 -11.74
CA ASP A 94 14.16 7.52 -11.12
C ASP A 94 12.65 7.39 -11.00
N MET A 95 12.14 7.47 -9.78
CA MET A 95 10.76 7.11 -9.52
C MET A 95 9.93 8.25 -8.96
N GLN A 96 8.64 8.17 -9.24
CA GLN A 96 7.61 8.93 -8.57
C GLN A 96 6.49 8.00 -8.18
N CYS A 97 6.15 8.01 -6.88
CA CYS A 97 5.10 7.16 -6.32
C CYS A 97 4.09 8.02 -5.58
N ILE A 98 2.83 7.59 -5.61
CA ILE A 98 1.83 8.04 -4.64
C ILE A 98 1.97 7.13 -3.42
N SER A 99 2.16 7.74 -2.26
CA SER A 99 2.22 7.02 -0.98
C SER A 99 0.98 7.35 -0.17
N VAL A 100 0.28 6.32 0.27
CA VAL A 100 -0.91 6.45 1.12
C VAL A 100 -0.67 5.62 2.37
N LYS A 101 -0.81 6.23 3.53
CA LYS A 101 -0.72 5.49 4.79
C LYS A 101 -1.70 6.06 5.79
N GLN A 102 -2.00 5.26 6.79
CA GLN A 102 -2.90 5.67 7.86
C GLN A 102 -2.25 6.79 8.68
N GLY A 103 -3.05 7.81 9.01
CA GLY A 103 -2.65 8.89 9.89
C GLY A 103 -3.25 8.72 11.28
N PRO A 104 -2.97 9.68 12.18
CA PRO A 104 -2.18 10.88 11.96
C PRO A 104 -0.66 10.63 11.90
N PHE A 105 0.10 11.58 11.37
CA PHE A 105 1.57 11.50 11.40
C PHE A 105 2.07 12.03 12.76
N LEU A 106 2.74 11.16 13.48
CA LEU A 106 3.18 11.43 14.85
C LEU A 106 4.69 11.76 14.96
N GLY A 107 5.31 12.06 13.83
CA GLY A 107 6.76 12.29 13.75
C GLY A 107 7.50 11.01 13.36
N LEU A 108 8.66 11.17 12.71
CA LEU A 108 9.43 10.05 12.18
C LEU A 108 9.86 9.07 13.29
N GLU A 109 10.23 9.59 14.42
CA GLU A 109 10.69 8.79 15.59
C GLU A 109 9.58 7.93 16.20
N ASN A 110 8.31 8.33 16.03
CA ASN A 110 7.15 7.58 16.51
C ASN A 110 6.51 6.72 15.42
N ASP A 111 6.95 6.88 14.18
CA ASP A 111 6.38 6.18 13.02
C ASP A 111 7.24 4.99 12.60
N LYS A 112 8.56 5.16 12.57
CA LYS A 112 9.47 4.17 11.99
C LYS A 112 10.55 3.74 12.96
N VAL A 113 10.95 2.47 12.83
CA VAL A 113 12.16 1.92 13.43
C VAL A 113 13.03 1.44 12.29
N PHE A 114 14.21 2.08 12.13
CA PHE A 114 15.18 1.64 11.14
C PHE A 114 16.01 0.50 11.70
N ILE A 115 16.17 -0.54 10.90
CA ILE A 115 16.87 -1.75 11.33
C ILE A 115 18.19 -1.86 10.58
N ASP A 116 19.26 -2.05 11.34
CA ASP A 116 20.59 -2.32 10.81
C ASP A 116 20.81 -3.83 10.85
N PHE A 117 20.73 -4.45 9.68
CA PHE A 117 21.04 -5.88 9.57
C PHE A 117 22.55 -6.05 9.52
N LYS A 118 23.17 -6.28 10.67
CA LYS A 118 24.60 -6.60 10.71
C LYS A 118 24.81 -7.98 10.11
N LYS A 119 25.68 -8.01 9.12
CA LYS A 119 26.13 -9.26 8.51
C LYS A 119 27.14 -9.96 9.45
#